data_069a753b5617ea51002222d35cce9c25
#
_entry.id   069a753b5617ea51002222d35cce9c25
#
_cell.length_a   1.000
_cell.length_b   1.000
_cell.length_c   1.000
_cell.angle_alpha   90.00
_cell.angle_beta   90.00
_cell.angle_gamma   90.00
#
_symmetry.space_group_name_H-M   'P 1'
#
loop_
_entity.id
_entity.type
_entity.pdbx_description
1 polymer ?
#
loop_
_entity_poly.entity_id
_entity_poly.type
_entity_poly.pdbx_seq_one_letter_code
_entity_poly.pdbx_strand_id
1 'polypeptide(L)'
;VLLFFGMRRALRPADREHPLGYGKLAYIWAFVVALLLFSVGGLFSIYEGIHKLTHPEPLTSAWVGLLILAGAVVLAGLSLLGCLREIGKVRGTKSLRNWLTHTRSAELVVILGEDVAAIIGLVLAFCFLGLSAITGDPVFDAMGSVAIGIVLVTVSAFVAARIHSLLVGRSAEPELVALIDEIIAADPAIEGLL
;
A
#
# COMPACT_ATOMS: atom_id res chain seq x y z
N VAL A 1 1.29 -12.54 3.70
CA VAL A 1 0.74 -13.57 4.60
C VAL A 1 -0.42 -13.03 5.43
N LEU A 2 -0.24 -11.91 6.18
CA LEU A 2 -1.30 -11.34 7.04
C LEU A 2 -2.53 -10.90 6.24
N LEU A 3 -2.33 -10.20 5.12
CA LEU A 3 -3.41 -9.76 4.25
C LEU A 3 -4.19 -10.95 3.68
N PHE A 4 -3.48 -11.98 3.20
CA PHE A 4 -4.11 -13.21 2.70
C PHE A 4 -4.95 -13.92 3.78
N PHE A 5 -4.44 -13.99 5.01
CA PHE A 5 -5.18 -14.57 6.13
C PHE A 5 -6.45 -13.77 6.46
N GLY A 6 -6.35 -12.44 6.42
CA GLY A 6 -7.48 -11.54 6.61
C GLY A 6 -8.55 -11.70 5.53
N MET A 7 -8.14 -11.76 4.27
CA MET A 7 -9.05 -11.99 3.14
C MET A 7 -9.78 -13.33 3.26
N ARG A 8 -9.06 -14.40 3.62
CA ARG A 8 -9.68 -15.72 3.80
C ARG A 8 -10.73 -15.73 4.91
N ARG A 9 -10.51 -14.95 5.99
CA ARG A 9 -11.50 -14.78 7.05
C ARG A 9 -12.70 -13.92 6.64
N ALA A 10 -12.47 -12.93 5.79
CA ALA A 10 -13.54 -12.07 5.27
C ALA A 10 -14.52 -12.81 4.35
N LEU A 11 -14.11 -13.93 3.74
CA LEU A 11 -14.95 -14.78 2.89
C LEU A 11 -15.87 -15.73 3.67
N ARG A 12 -15.88 -15.69 5.01
CA ARG A 12 -16.80 -16.51 5.80
C ARG A 12 -18.25 -16.08 5.53
N PRO A 13 -19.17 -17.07 5.42
CA PRO A 13 -20.59 -16.76 5.25
C PRO A 13 -21.14 -16.04 6.50
N ALA A 14 -22.23 -15.33 6.30
CA ALA A 14 -22.98 -14.71 7.39
C ALA A 14 -23.46 -15.75 8.41
N ASP A 15 -23.48 -15.37 9.68
CA ASP A 15 -24.01 -16.15 10.78
C ASP A 15 -24.96 -15.32 11.66
N ARG A 16 -25.46 -15.89 12.77
CA ARG A 16 -26.39 -15.18 13.64
C ARG A 16 -25.77 -13.98 14.35
N GLU A 17 -24.47 -13.99 14.62
CA GLU A 17 -23.76 -12.88 15.27
C GLU A 17 -23.39 -11.79 14.23
N HIS A 18 -23.15 -12.18 12.96
CA HIS A 18 -22.76 -11.29 11.88
C HIS A 18 -23.68 -11.48 10.66
N PRO A 19 -24.93 -10.98 10.72
CA PRO A 19 -25.93 -11.18 9.65
C PRO A 19 -25.53 -10.62 8.29
N LEU A 20 -24.67 -9.57 8.27
CA LEU A 20 -24.12 -8.97 7.05
C LEU A 20 -22.80 -9.63 6.58
N GLY A 21 -22.39 -10.71 7.25
CA GLY A 21 -21.15 -11.41 6.96
C GLY A 21 -19.89 -10.70 7.47
N TYR A 22 -18.73 -11.23 7.10
CA TYR A 22 -17.42 -10.81 7.61
C TYR A 22 -16.63 -9.92 6.62
N GLY A 23 -17.25 -9.39 5.58
CA GLY A 23 -16.57 -8.61 4.52
C GLY A 23 -15.71 -7.45 5.02
N LYS A 24 -16.13 -6.79 6.13
CA LYS A 24 -15.36 -5.68 6.73
C LYS A 24 -14.02 -6.14 7.34
N LEU A 25 -13.81 -7.43 7.61
CA LEU A 25 -12.53 -7.93 8.11
C LEU A 25 -11.38 -7.70 7.12
N ALA A 26 -11.65 -7.71 5.80
CA ALA A 26 -10.64 -7.39 4.79
C ALA A 26 -10.04 -6.00 5.03
N TYR A 27 -10.88 -5.00 5.31
CA TYR A 27 -10.44 -3.63 5.59
C TYR A 27 -9.66 -3.51 6.90
N ILE A 28 -10.08 -4.25 7.95
CA ILE A 28 -9.38 -4.25 9.23
C ILE A 28 -7.96 -4.81 9.06
N TRP A 29 -7.82 -5.95 8.38
CA TRP A 29 -6.50 -6.54 8.14
C TRP A 29 -5.62 -5.71 7.24
N ALA A 30 -6.19 -5.09 6.20
CA ALA A 30 -5.47 -4.15 5.35
C ALA A 30 -4.96 -2.93 6.15
N PHE A 31 -5.78 -2.41 7.09
CA PHE A 31 -5.38 -1.33 8.00
C PHE A 31 -4.25 -1.76 8.94
N VAL A 32 -4.34 -2.96 9.52
CA VAL A 32 -3.28 -3.54 10.38
C VAL A 32 -1.95 -3.66 9.61
N VAL A 33 -1.99 -4.15 8.36
CA VAL A 33 -0.79 -4.24 7.53
C VAL A 33 -0.19 -2.86 7.28
N ALA A 34 -1.00 -1.85 6.94
CA ALA A 34 -0.53 -0.48 6.75
C ALA A 34 0.12 0.09 8.04
N LEU A 35 -0.46 -0.16 9.22
CA LEU A 35 0.12 0.25 10.50
C LEU A 35 1.44 -0.46 10.80
N LEU A 36 1.56 -1.75 10.48
CA LEU A 36 2.82 -2.49 10.66
C LEU A 36 3.92 -1.95 9.75
N LEU A 37 3.60 -1.65 8.49
CA LEU A 37 4.55 -1.01 7.56
C LEU A 37 5.01 0.36 8.07
N PHE A 38 4.08 1.16 8.62
CA PHE A 38 4.40 2.44 9.22
C PHE A 38 5.33 2.29 10.43
N SER A 39 4.95 1.45 11.41
CA SER A 39 5.65 1.38 12.69
C SER A 39 6.96 0.60 12.59
N VAL A 40 6.95 -0.58 11.95
CA VAL A 40 8.15 -1.44 11.89
C VAL A 40 9.05 -1.02 10.74
N GLY A 41 8.50 -0.77 9.54
CA GLY A 41 9.30 -0.41 8.37
C GLY A 41 9.79 1.05 8.42
N GLY A 42 8.86 1.99 8.51
CA GLY A 42 9.16 3.41 8.37
C GLY A 42 9.91 3.99 9.55
N LEU A 43 9.39 3.84 10.77
CA LEU A 43 10.02 4.39 11.97
C LEU A 43 11.38 3.74 12.25
N PHE A 44 11.49 2.41 12.08
CA PHE A 44 12.76 1.71 12.26
C PHE A 44 13.82 2.19 11.26
N SER A 45 13.45 2.38 9.99
CA SER A 45 14.37 2.87 8.96
C SER A 45 14.86 4.30 9.25
N ILE A 46 13.98 5.19 9.76
CA ILE A 46 14.37 6.53 10.20
C ILE A 46 15.32 6.45 11.40
N TYR A 47 14.97 5.65 12.41
CA TYR A 47 15.80 5.46 13.59
C TYR A 47 17.20 4.94 13.21
N GLU A 48 17.26 3.90 12.40
CA GLU A 48 18.50 3.31 11.91
C GLU A 48 19.36 4.32 11.13
N GLY A 49 18.71 5.11 10.24
CA GLY A 49 19.40 6.15 9.51
C GLY A 49 19.97 7.24 10.41
N ILE A 50 19.22 7.72 11.41
CA ILE A 50 19.71 8.69 12.39
C ILE A 50 20.84 8.09 13.25
N HIS A 51 20.72 6.83 13.64
CA HIS A 51 21.76 6.14 14.40
C HIS A 51 23.07 6.04 13.60
N LYS A 52 23.00 5.68 12.32
CA LYS A 52 24.15 5.64 11.41
C LYS A 52 24.79 7.01 11.18
N LEU A 53 24.01 8.10 11.21
CA LEU A 53 24.55 9.47 11.13
C LEU A 53 25.40 9.83 12.35
N THR A 54 25.01 9.34 13.53
CA THR A 54 25.74 9.61 14.78
C THR A 54 26.90 8.63 15.04
N HIS A 55 26.79 7.42 14.48
CA HIS A 55 27.79 6.36 14.61
C HIS A 55 28.07 5.76 13.22
N PRO A 56 28.88 6.47 12.39
CA PRO A 56 29.18 6.01 11.04
C PRO A 56 29.97 4.70 11.07
N GLU A 57 29.44 3.66 10.44
CA GLU A 57 30.13 2.39 10.26
C GLU A 57 30.79 2.34 8.86
N PRO A 58 32.00 1.80 8.74
CA PRO A 58 32.66 1.66 7.45
C PRO A 58 31.90 0.69 6.55
N LEU A 59 31.73 1.05 5.28
CA LEU A 59 31.05 0.22 4.29
C LEU A 59 31.88 -1.05 4.00
N THR A 60 31.36 -2.20 4.39
CA THR A 60 31.91 -3.49 4.00
C THR A 60 31.17 -4.02 2.78
N SER A 61 31.89 -4.27 1.68
CA SER A 61 31.34 -4.93 0.48
C SER A 61 30.16 -4.23 -0.20
N ALA A 62 30.22 -2.89 -0.36
CA ALA A 62 29.17 -2.10 -1.02
C ALA A 62 28.74 -2.64 -2.41
N TRP A 63 29.66 -3.23 -3.18
CA TRP A 63 29.38 -3.84 -4.47
C TRP A 63 28.43 -5.03 -4.40
N VAL A 64 28.54 -5.85 -3.36
CA VAL A 64 27.60 -6.97 -3.13
C VAL A 64 26.23 -6.42 -2.81
N GLY A 65 26.13 -5.38 -1.98
CA GLY A 65 24.89 -4.70 -1.69
C GLY A 65 24.21 -4.14 -2.95
N LEU A 66 24.97 -3.46 -3.81
CA LEU A 66 24.47 -2.91 -5.08
C LEU A 66 23.93 -3.99 -6.03
N LEU A 67 24.61 -5.14 -6.15
CA LEU A 67 24.14 -6.26 -6.96
C LEU A 67 22.83 -6.85 -6.42
N ILE A 68 22.73 -7.01 -5.11
CA ILE A 68 21.50 -7.49 -4.46
C ILE A 68 20.36 -6.49 -4.69
N LEU A 69 20.60 -5.20 -4.50
CA LEU A 69 19.61 -4.14 -4.72
C LEU A 69 19.16 -4.10 -6.18
N ALA A 70 20.08 -4.23 -7.15
CA ALA A 70 19.72 -4.29 -8.57
C ALA A 70 18.78 -5.47 -8.86
N GLY A 71 19.07 -6.66 -8.33
CA GLY A 71 18.20 -7.81 -8.44
C GLY A 71 16.85 -7.59 -7.79
N ALA A 72 16.82 -6.97 -6.60
CA ALA A 72 15.60 -6.65 -5.89
C ALA A 72 14.73 -5.63 -6.64
N VAL A 73 15.32 -4.61 -7.29
CA VAL A 73 14.60 -3.65 -8.15
C VAL A 73 13.90 -4.36 -9.31
N VAL A 74 14.59 -5.32 -9.96
CA VAL A 74 13.99 -6.10 -11.05
C VAL A 74 12.80 -6.92 -10.55
N LEU A 75 12.95 -7.62 -9.42
CA LEU A 75 11.87 -8.43 -8.84
C LEU A 75 10.68 -7.57 -8.41
N ALA A 76 10.93 -6.45 -7.73
CA ALA A 76 9.88 -5.51 -7.34
C ALA A 76 9.19 -4.88 -8.55
N GLY A 77 9.94 -4.60 -9.62
CA GLY A 77 9.38 -4.12 -10.89
C GLY A 77 8.43 -5.13 -11.53
N LEU A 78 8.79 -6.42 -11.51
CA LEU A 78 7.91 -7.48 -12.00
C LEU A 78 6.65 -7.63 -11.15
N SER A 79 6.76 -7.50 -9.82
CA SER A 79 5.62 -7.49 -8.90
C SER A 79 4.66 -6.34 -9.21
N LEU A 80 5.20 -5.11 -9.31
CA LEU A 80 4.39 -3.93 -9.65
C LEU A 80 3.70 -4.07 -11.00
N LEU A 81 4.38 -4.61 -12.01
CA LEU A 81 3.77 -4.88 -13.33
C LEU A 81 2.61 -5.86 -13.21
N GLY A 82 2.75 -6.90 -12.38
CA GLY A 82 1.68 -7.85 -12.07
C GLY A 82 0.48 -7.16 -11.41
N CYS A 83 0.74 -6.36 -10.37
CA CYS A 83 -0.27 -5.57 -9.67
C CYS A 83 -1.01 -4.61 -10.62
N LEU A 84 -0.27 -3.86 -11.46
CA LEU A 84 -0.86 -2.92 -12.42
C LEU A 84 -1.71 -3.64 -13.49
N ARG A 85 -1.31 -4.85 -13.92
CA ARG A 85 -2.12 -5.67 -14.84
C ARG A 85 -3.43 -6.10 -14.19
N GLU A 86 -3.39 -6.51 -12.93
CA GLU A 86 -4.60 -6.91 -12.19
C GLU A 86 -5.54 -5.71 -11.98
N ILE A 87 -5.00 -4.56 -11.57
CA ILE A 87 -5.75 -3.31 -11.50
C ILE A 87 -6.32 -2.95 -12.86
N GLY A 88 -5.57 -3.14 -13.95
CA GLY A 88 -6.02 -2.90 -15.32
C GLY A 88 -7.30 -3.66 -15.69
N LYS A 89 -7.47 -4.89 -15.22
CA LYS A 89 -8.68 -5.71 -15.43
C LYS A 89 -9.89 -5.16 -14.66
N VAL A 90 -9.67 -4.68 -13.44
CA VAL A 90 -10.73 -4.21 -12.54
C VAL A 90 -11.14 -2.77 -12.83
N ARG A 91 -10.20 -1.89 -13.19
CA ARG A 91 -10.49 -0.46 -13.41
C ARG A 91 -11.24 -0.16 -14.73
N GLY A 92 -11.19 -1.07 -15.71
CA GLY A 92 -11.75 -0.83 -17.05
C GLY A 92 -11.15 0.40 -17.72
N THR A 93 -11.99 1.31 -18.19
CA THR A 93 -11.59 2.57 -18.88
C THR A 93 -11.24 3.71 -17.92
N LYS A 94 -11.46 3.56 -16.60
CA LYS A 94 -11.19 4.62 -15.60
C LYS A 94 -9.68 4.88 -15.48
N SER A 95 -9.28 6.14 -15.28
CA SER A 95 -7.88 6.47 -15.00
C SER A 95 -7.45 5.89 -13.66
N LEU A 96 -6.15 5.58 -13.50
CA LEU A 96 -5.61 5.00 -12.25
C LEU A 96 -5.91 5.89 -11.03
N ARG A 97 -5.77 7.22 -11.18
CA ARG A 97 -6.07 8.17 -10.12
C ARG A 97 -7.55 8.14 -9.73
N ASN A 98 -8.45 8.13 -10.70
CA ASN A 98 -9.88 8.06 -10.46
C ASN A 98 -10.27 6.72 -9.82
N TRP A 99 -9.67 5.62 -10.30
CA TRP A 99 -9.87 4.31 -9.69
C TRP A 99 -9.41 4.30 -8.22
N LEU A 100 -8.18 4.77 -7.91
CA LEU A 100 -7.66 4.85 -6.54
C LEU A 100 -8.55 5.65 -5.60
N THR A 101 -9.19 6.72 -6.07
CA THR A 101 -10.06 7.56 -5.22
C THR A 101 -11.42 6.93 -4.95
N HIS A 102 -11.91 6.05 -5.82
CA HIS A 102 -13.27 5.50 -5.74
C HIS A 102 -13.32 4.00 -5.46
N THR A 103 -12.21 3.26 -5.65
CA THR A 103 -12.18 1.82 -5.44
C THR A 103 -12.48 1.42 -4.00
N ARG A 104 -13.03 0.23 -3.84
CA ARG A 104 -13.29 -0.44 -2.56
C ARG A 104 -12.40 -1.67 -2.35
N SER A 105 -11.59 -2.02 -3.35
CA SER A 105 -10.63 -3.11 -3.26
C SER A 105 -9.44 -2.70 -2.39
N ALA A 106 -9.63 -2.72 -1.05
CA ALA A 106 -8.60 -2.32 -0.09
C ALA A 106 -7.30 -3.14 -0.28
N GLU A 107 -7.42 -4.42 -0.61
CA GLU A 107 -6.29 -5.31 -0.87
C GLU A 107 -5.42 -4.82 -2.04
N LEU A 108 -6.02 -4.41 -3.16
CA LEU A 108 -5.27 -3.91 -4.31
C LEU A 108 -4.61 -2.56 -4.01
N VAL A 109 -5.25 -1.71 -3.19
CA VAL A 109 -4.66 -0.43 -2.75
C VAL A 109 -3.44 -0.66 -1.86
N VAL A 110 -3.52 -1.64 -0.93
CA VAL A 110 -2.38 -2.00 -0.07
C VAL A 110 -1.24 -2.57 -0.90
N ILE A 111 -1.49 -3.57 -1.75
CA ILE A 111 -0.47 -4.20 -2.59
C ILE A 111 0.19 -3.16 -3.50
N LEU A 112 -0.59 -2.29 -4.15
CA LEU A 112 -0.04 -1.22 -4.97
C LEU A 112 0.82 -0.25 -4.13
N GLY A 113 0.37 0.11 -2.93
CA GLY A 113 1.13 0.95 -2.01
C GLY A 113 2.45 0.31 -1.59
N GLU A 114 2.44 -0.98 -1.26
CA GLU A 114 3.63 -1.76 -0.91
C GLU A 114 4.61 -1.84 -2.09
N ASP A 115 4.14 -2.17 -3.29
CA ASP A 115 4.98 -2.28 -4.48
C ASP A 115 5.61 -0.94 -4.87
N VAL A 116 4.83 0.15 -4.83
CA VAL A 116 5.35 1.51 -5.11
C VAL A 116 6.37 1.93 -4.06
N ALA A 117 6.08 1.72 -2.77
CA ALA A 117 7.02 2.03 -1.70
C ALA A 117 8.31 1.21 -1.82
N ALA A 118 8.20 -0.09 -2.15
CA ALA A 118 9.34 -0.96 -2.36
C ALA A 118 10.23 -0.48 -3.50
N ILE A 119 9.68 -0.14 -4.66
CA ILE A 119 10.48 0.36 -5.79
C ILE A 119 11.15 1.67 -5.46
N ILE A 120 10.42 2.65 -4.91
CA ILE A 120 11.00 3.94 -4.53
C ILE A 120 12.11 3.71 -3.49
N GLY A 121 11.85 2.90 -2.47
CA GLY A 121 12.82 2.57 -1.43
C GLY A 121 14.08 1.89 -1.98
N LEU A 122 13.93 0.90 -2.86
CA LEU A 122 15.06 0.20 -3.48
C LEU A 122 15.89 1.10 -4.41
N VAL A 123 15.24 1.98 -5.17
CA VAL A 123 15.94 2.96 -6.02
C VAL A 123 16.70 3.96 -5.16
N LEU A 124 16.10 4.47 -4.08
CA LEU A 124 16.80 5.33 -3.14
C LEU A 124 17.98 4.60 -2.49
N ALA A 125 17.78 3.36 -2.01
CA ALA A 125 18.85 2.54 -1.45
C ALA A 125 20.01 2.36 -2.44
N PHE A 126 19.69 2.04 -3.69
CA PHE A 126 20.69 1.86 -4.74
C PHE A 126 21.46 3.16 -5.01
N CYS A 127 20.79 4.29 -5.13
CA CYS A 127 21.39 5.58 -5.38
C CYS A 127 22.30 6.03 -4.21
N PHE A 128 21.79 5.95 -2.97
CA PHE A 128 22.53 6.41 -1.80
C PHE A 128 23.68 5.49 -1.44
N LEU A 129 23.50 4.16 -1.53
CA LEU A 129 24.60 3.22 -1.35
C LEU A 129 25.66 3.36 -2.45
N GLY A 130 25.22 3.57 -3.70
CA GLY A 130 26.13 3.84 -4.81
C GLY A 130 26.93 5.11 -4.60
N LEU A 131 26.29 6.19 -4.15
CA LEU A 131 26.94 7.45 -3.84
C LEU A 131 27.95 7.28 -2.68
N SER A 132 27.55 6.57 -1.64
CA SER A 132 28.42 6.23 -0.51
C SER A 132 29.63 5.39 -0.95
N ALA A 133 29.45 4.43 -1.86
CA ALA A 133 30.53 3.62 -2.41
C ALA A 133 31.52 4.43 -3.28
N ILE A 134 31.05 5.43 -4.02
CA ILE A 134 31.89 6.27 -4.87
C ILE A 134 32.64 7.33 -4.05
N THR A 135 31.96 7.96 -3.09
CA THR A 135 32.54 9.02 -2.25
C THR A 135 33.40 8.47 -1.11
N GLY A 136 33.16 7.21 -0.69
CA GLY A 136 33.77 6.63 0.51
C GLY A 136 33.17 7.17 1.81
N ASP A 137 32.10 7.96 1.74
CA ASP A 137 31.45 8.58 2.90
C ASP A 137 30.18 7.82 3.30
N PRO A 138 30.14 7.19 4.49
CA PRO A 138 28.99 6.42 4.97
C PRO A 138 27.76 7.28 5.29
N VAL A 139 27.92 8.60 5.39
CA VAL A 139 26.79 9.53 5.63
C VAL A 139 25.72 9.41 4.56
N PHE A 140 26.10 9.16 3.30
CA PHE A 140 25.11 8.97 2.22
C PHE A 140 24.24 7.74 2.44
N ASP A 141 24.79 6.60 2.90
CA ASP A 141 24.00 5.41 3.23
C ASP A 141 23.01 5.69 4.36
N ALA A 142 23.45 6.40 5.39
CA ALA A 142 22.58 6.83 6.48
C ALA A 142 21.43 7.75 6.01
N MET A 143 21.73 8.72 5.14
CA MET A 143 20.70 9.58 4.52
C MET A 143 19.72 8.77 3.68
N GLY A 144 20.21 7.75 2.99
CA GLY A 144 19.37 6.80 2.24
C GLY A 144 18.36 6.10 3.15
N SER A 145 18.80 5.60 4.31
CA SER A 145 17.94 4.95 5.30
C SER A 145 16.83 5.89 5.81
N VAL A 146 17.17 7.15 6.12
CA VAL A 146 16.18 8.16 6.53
C VAL A 146 15.19 8.44 5.39
N ALA A 147 15.66 8.63 4.17
CA ALA A 147 14.82 8.89 3.00
C ALA A 147 13.83 7.75 2.74
N ILE A 148 14.30 6.49 2.81
CA ILE A 148 13.47 5.29 2.69
C ILE A 148 12.40 5.28 3.78
N GLY A 149 12.78 5.55 5.03
CA GLY A 149 11.84 5.62 6.13
C GLY A 149 10.74 6.66 5.93
N ILE A 150 11.07 7.85 5.42
CA ILE A 150 10.08 8.90 5.09
C ILE A 150 9.13 8.42 4.00
N VAL A 151 9.62 7.76 2.96
CA VAL A 151 8.78 7.18 1.90
C VAL A 151 7.81 6.15 2.47
N LEU A 152 8.30 5.21 3.29
CA LEU A 152 7.47 4.18 3.92
C LEU A 152 6.38 4.79 4.81
N VAL A 153 6.72 5.77 5.65
CA VAL A 153 5.77 6.50 6.49
C VAL A 153 4.69 7.17 5.63
N THR A 154 5.11 7.87 4.58
CA THR A 154 4.19 8.60 3.71
C THR A 154 3.21 7.68 2.99
N VAL A 155 3.71 6.59 2.39
CA VAL A 155 2.87 5.61 1.69
C VAL A 155 1.94 4.89 2.66
N SER A 156 2.47 4.46 3.82
CA SER A 156 1.65 3.78 4.85
C SER A 156 0.55 4.69 5.39
N ALA A 157 0.85 5.97 5.66
CA ALA A 157 -0.14 6.94 6.11
C ALA A 157 -1.24 7.17 5.04
N PHE A 158 -0.85 7.26 3.76
CA PHE A 158 -1.81 7.36 2.66
C PHE A 158 -2.73 6.13 2.58
N VAL A 159 -2.16 4.93 2.63
CA VAL A 159 -2.90 3.66 2.60
C VAL A 159 -3.82 3.54 3.81
N ALA A 160 -3.31 3.83 5.02
CA ALA A 160 -4.10 3.79 6.25
C ALA A 160 -5.29 4.77 6.22
N ALA A 161 -5.07 6.01 5.79
CA ALA A 161 -6.13 7.01 5.65
C ALA A 161 -7.21 6.56 4.64
N ARG A 162 -6.77 5.91 3.56
CA ARG A 162 -7.67 5.39 2.54
C ARG A 162 -8.56 4.26 3.08
N ILE A 163 -7.97 3.31 3.79
CA ILE A 163 -8.69 2.18 4.36
C ILE A 163 -9.59 2.63 5.51
N HIS A 164 -9.14 3.59 6.34
CA HIS A 164 -9.96 4.14 7.41
C HIS A 164 -11.32 4.63 6.89
N SER A 165 -11.36 5.32 5.74
CA SER A 165 -12.61 5.77 5.14
C SER A 165 -13.55 4.64 4.73
N LEU A 166 -13.01 3.45 4.41
CA LEU A 166 -13.79 2.26 4.09
C LEU A 166 -14.31 1.54 5.34
N LEU A 167 -13.57 1.62 6.45
CA LEU A 167 -13.98 1.06 7.75
C LEU A 167 -15.19 1.82 8.33
N VAL A 168 -15.17 3.15 8.25
CA VAL A 168 -16.27 4.00 8.71
C VAL A 168 -17.54 3.74 7.89
N GLY A 169 -17.39 3.38 6.64
CA GLY A 169 -18.46 3.09 5.69
C GLY A 169 -18.58 4.16 4.62
N ARG A 170 -18.54 3.75 3.39
CA ARG A 170 -18.82 4.58 2.21
C ARG A 170 -20.09 4.09 1.53
N SER A 171 -20.86 5.02 0.96
CA SER A 171 -22.01 4.69 0.10
C SER A 171 -21.56 3.86 -1.11
N ALA A 172 -22.47 3.23 -1.85
CA ALA A 172 -22.16 2.47 -3.05
C ALA A 172 -21.40 3.31 -4.11
N GLU A 173 -20.74 2.65 -5.07
CA GLU A 173 -20.09 3.39 -6.17
C GLU A 173 -21.12 4.27 -6.86
N PRO A 174 -20.75 5.50 -7.29
CA PRO A 174 -21.73 6.44 -7.85
C PRO A 174 -22.56 5.88 -9.02
N GLU A 175 -21.93 5.02 -9.84
CA GLU A 175 -22.62 4.34 -10.94
C GLU A 175 -23.69 3.35 -10.44
N LEU A 176 -23.39 2.63 -9.34
CA LEU A 176 -24.34 1.70 -8.74
C LEU A 176 -25.45 2.43 -8.00
N VAL A 177 -25.15 3.56 -7.33
CA VAL A 177 -26.15 4.42 -6.69
C VAL A 177 -27.12 4.95 -7.74
N ALA A 178 -26.59 5.50 -8.85
CA ALA A 178 -27.42 6.01 -9.94
C ALA A 178 -28.33 4.94 -10.56
N LEU A 179 -27.80 3.71 -10.73
CA LEU A 179 -28.61 2.58 -11.23
C LEU A 179 -29.69 2.17 -10.23
N ILE A 180 -29.40 2.16 -8.93
CA ILE A 180 -30.37 1.85 -7.88
C ILE A 180 -31.46 2.94 -7.85
N ASP A 181 -31.07 4.22 -7.91
CA ASP A 181 -32.00 5.35 -7.94
C ASP A 181 -32.92 5.28 -9.16
N GLU A 182 -32.40 4.92 -10.34
CA GLU A 182 -33.18 4.72 -11.56
C GLU A 182 -34.18 3.57 -11.40
N ILE A 183 -33.75 2.43 -10.85
CA ILE A 183 -34.63 1.27 -10.63
C ILE A 183 -35.72 1.60 -9.62
N ILE A 184 -35.38 2.29 -8.53
CA ILE A 184 -36.36 2.67 -7.50
C ILE A 184 -37.34 3.71 -8.02
N ALA A 185 -36.85 4.71 -8.77
CA ALA A 185 -37.71 5.73 -9.37
C ALA A 185 -38.67 5.17 -10.44
N ALA A 186 -38.34 4.04 -11.04
CA ALA A 186 -39.19 3.36 -12.02
C ALA A 186 -40.32 2.52 -11.37
N ASP A 187 -40.27 2.25 -10.07
CA ASP A 187 -41.29 1.47 -9.36
C ASP A 187 -42.44 2.37 -8.91
N PRO A 188 -43.67 2.16 -9.44
CA PRO A 188 -44.84 2.98 -9.09
C PRO A 188 -45.32 2.85 -7.63
N ALA A 189 -44.78 1.88 -6.87
CA ALA A 189 -45.11 1.71 -5.46
C ALA A 189 -44.28 2.61 -4.53
N ILE A 190 -43.26 3.31 -5.07
CA ILE A 190 -42.31 4.13 -4.29
C ILE A 190 -42.62 5.61 -4.55
N GLU A 191 -43.06 6.32 -3.51
CA GLU A 191 -43.45 7.73 -3.60
C GLU A 191 -42.27 8.71 -3.54
N GLY A 192 -41.09 8.29 -3.13
CA GLY A 192 -39.89 9.13 -3.10
C GLY A 192 -38.71 8.50 -2.38
N LEU A 193 -37.48 8.96 -2.73
CA LEU A 193 -36.23 8.66 -2.05
C LEU A 193 -35.93 9.79 -1.07
N LEU A 194 -35.57 9.43 0.18
CA LEU A 194 -35.15 10.36 1.23
C LEU A 194 -33.64 10.57 1.23
#